data_d7c06c7ee7561789343b786864845c6d
#
_entry.id   d7c06c7ee7561789343b786864845c6d
#
_cell.length_a   1.000
_cell.length_b   1.000
_cell.length_c   1.000
_cell.angle_alpha   90.00
_cell.angle_beta   90.00
_cell.angle_gamma   90.00
#
_symmetry.space_group_name_H-M   'P 1'
#
loop_
_entity.id
_entity.type
_entity.pdbx_description
1 polymer ?
#
loop_
_entity_poly.entity_id
_entity_poly.type
_entity_poly.pdbx_seq_one_letter_code
_entity_poly.pdbx_strand_id
1 'polypeptide(L)'
;MKKVTSFIFLAFFLLVQCSLLEDEDPMIDIPVVVIPDTPTPTPTPVDPPAVVEVIADQVPCDNGFSGSYPCSNYDLLNRVSLTAFQSDFANDNWGWTDSETGKEYVLQGLNDGTAFVDISSPTSVRYIGKLATATEESTWRDIKVYNNHAFIVSEAADHGLQVFDLTRLRDQTVFQQFTADATLTSFGHAHNIAINESSGYAYVNGADPYNGGPMFIDISSPTAPVVMGGYGGSSYTHDAHIVTYAGPDPDYQGREIL
;
A
#
# COMPACT_ATOMS: atom_id res chain seq x y z
N MET A 1 -27.03 -71.69 14.24
CA MET A 1 -25.69 -72.09 13.79
C MET A 1 -25.45 -71.44 12.44
N LYS A 2 -24.78 -70.28 12.38
CA LYS A 2 -24.36 -69.63 11.13
C LYS A 2 -22.82 -69.47 11.19
N LYS A 3 -22.15 -70.12 10.23
CA LYS A 3 -20.70 -70.10 10.11
C LYS A 3 -20.22 -68.72 9.60
N VAL A 4 -19.28 -68.12 10.29
CA VAL A 4 -18.57 -66.94 9.86
C VAL A 4 -17.30 -67.38 9.12
N THR A 5 -17.21 -67.07 7.85
CA THR A 5 -16.02 -67.35 7.00
C THR A 5 -15.12 -66.11 7.03
N SER A 6 -13.95 -66.30 7.62
CA SER A 6 -12.92 -65.25 7.69
C SER A 6 -12.13 -65.26 6.35
N PHE A 7 -12.10 -64.12 5.65
CA PHE A 7 -11.22 -63.93 4.51
C PHE A 7 -9.94 -63.24 4.95
N ILE A 8 -8.84 -63.95 4.84
CA ILE A 8 -7.48 -63.38 5.04
C ILE A 8 -7.04 -62.83 3.68
N PHE A 9 -6.84 -61.51 3.61
CA PHE A 9 -6.19 -60.87 2.48
C PHE A 9 -4.68 -60.85 2.72
N LEU A 10 -3.95 -61.59 1.89
CA LEU A 10 -2.50 -61.63 1.85
C LEU A 10 -2.02 -60.49 0.92
N ALA A 11 -1.49 -59.43 1.49
CA ALA A 11 -0.87 -58.34 0.71
C ALA A 11 0.55 -58.73 0.30
N PHE A 12 0.76 -58.94 -0.99
CA PHE A 12 2.10 -59.14 -1.58
C PHE A 12 2.80 -57.79 -1.73
N PHE A 13 3.84 -57.57 -0.94
CA PHE A 13 4.75 -56.43 -1.11
C PHE A 13 5.75 -56.79 -2.22
N LEU A 14 5.61 -56.18 -3.38
CA LEU A 14 6.65 -56.18 -4.42
C LEU A 14 7.65 -55.08 -4.10
N LEU A 15 8.82 -55.49 -3.62
CA LEU A 15 9.99 -54.64 -3.53
C LEU A 15 10.58 -54.47 -4.94
N VAL A 16 10.36 -53.33 -5.55
CA VAL A 16 11.13 -52.89 -6.74
C VAL A 16 12.43 -52.31 -6.25
N GLN A 17 13.52 -53.03 -6.39
CA GLN A 17 14.88 -52.48 -6.27
C GLN A 17 15.13 -51.60 -7.49
N CYS A 18 15.15 -50.30 -7.29
CA CYS A 18 15.68 -49.35 -8.24
C CYS A 18 17.20 -49.31 -8.06
N SER A 19 17.95 -49.94 -8.95
CA SER A 19 19.41 -49.79 -9.04
C SER A 19 19.69 -48.39 -9.55
N LEU A 20 20.33 -47.58 -8.70
CA LEU A 20 20.90 -46.29 -9.11
C LEU A 20 22.05 -46.59 -10.06
N LEU A 21 21.89 -46.30 -11.31
CA LEU A 21 22.99 -46.10 -12.23
C LEU A 21 23.51 -44.69 -11.96
N GLU A 22 24.67 -44.57 -11.40
CA GLU A 22 25.45 -43.32 -11.34
C GLU A 22 25.97 -43.07 -12.77
N ASP A 23 25.23 -42.26 -13.55
CA ASP A 23 25.78 -41.62 -14.72
C ASP A 23 26.58 -40.42 -14.25
N GLU A 24 27.91 -40.54 -14.24
CA GLU A 24 28.79 -39.39 -14.10
C GLU A 24 28.69 -38.55 -15.36
N ASP A 25 27.87 -37.49 -15.31
CA ASP A 25 27.91 -36.43 -16.30
C ASP A 25 29.31 -35.77 -16.30
N PRO A 26 29.98 -35.64 -17.44
CA PRO A 26 31.26 -34.95 -17.51
C PRO A 26 31.05 -33.48 -17.11
N MET A 27 31.68 -33.06 -16.01
CA MET A 27 31.74 -31.66 -15.60
C MET A 27 32.26 -30.82 -16.76
N ILE A 28 31.36 -30.06 -17.40
CA ILE A 28 31.73 -29.04 -18.37
C ILE A 28 32.33 -27.90 -17.56
N ASP A 29 33.63 -27.70 -17.64
CA ASP A 29 34.36 -26.61 -17.06
C ASP A 29 33.93 -25.31 -17.77
N ILE A 30 32.89 -24.64 -17.21
CA ILE A 30 32.43 -23.36 -17.74
C ILE A 30 33.40 -22.31 -17.18
N PRO A 31 34.17 -21.61 -18.04
CA PRO A 31 35.06 -20.57 -17.57
C PRO A 31 34.25 -19.49 -16.86
N VAL A 32 34.57 -19.22 -15.58
CA VAL A 32 34.00 -18.11 -14.83
C VAL A 32 34.43 -16.82 -15.51
N VAL A 33 33.52 -16.23 -16.28
CA VAL A 33 33.69 -14.89 -16.82
C VAL A 33 33.50 -13.93 -15.64
N VAL A 34 34.59 -13.45 -15.08
CA VAL A 34 34.55 -12.33 -14.14
C VAL A 34 34.15 -11.09 -14.91
N ILE A 35 32.86 -10.73 -14.84
CA ILE A 35 32.39 -9.45 -15.33
C ILE A 35 32.94 -8.40 -14.37
N PRO A 36 33.75 -7.42 -14.83
CA PRO A 36 34.19 -6.34 -13.94
C PRO A 36 32.94 -5.64 -13.39
N ASP A 37 32.91 -5.41 -12.06
CA ASP A 37 31.88 -4.65 -11.41
C ASP A 37 31.73 -3.30 -12.14
N THR A 38 30.64 -3.16 -12.89
CA THR A 38 30.28 -1.86 -13.43
C THR A 38 29.92 -0.99 -12.23
N PRO A 39 30.60 0.13 -11.99
CA PRO A 39 30.29 0.98 -10.86
C PRO A 39 28.82 1.36 -10.93
N THR A 40 28.06 1.02 -9.89
CA THR A 40 26.67 1.46 -9.72
C THR A 40 26.64 2.97 -9.90
N PRO A 41 25.86 3.52 -10.85
CA PRO A 41 25.81 4.97 -11.03
C PRO A 41 25.40 5.59 -9.69
N THR A 42 26.22 6.49 -9.19
CA THR A 42 25.91 7.32 -8.03
C THR A 42 24.60 8.05 -8.36
N PRO A 43 23.54 7.94 -7.52
CA PRO A 43 22.30 8.65 -7.79
C PRO A 43 22.63 10.12 -7.93
N THR A 44 22.26 10.71 -9.06
CA THR A 44 22.36 12.15 -9.29
C THR A 44 21.55 12.83 -8.19
N PRO A 45 22.10 13.83 -7.47
CA PRO A 45 21.31 14.60 -6.52
C PRO A 45 20.09 15.17 -7.25
N VAL A 46 18.89 14.79 -6.83
CA VAL A 46 17.66 15.41 -7.31
C VAL A 46 17.65 16.80 -6.68
N ASP A 47 17.67 17.84 -7.50
CA ASP A 47 17.49 19.19 -6.99
C ASP A 47 16.19 19.25 -6.19
N PRO A 48 16.21 19.86 -4.98
CA PRO A 48 14.98 20.01 -4.22
C PRO A 48 13.97 20.77 -5.09
N PRO A 49 12.67 20.33 -5.08
CA PRO A 49 11.65 21.01 -5.86
C PRO A 49 11.68 22.50 -5.56
N ALA A 50 11.61 23.30 -6.62
CA ALA A 50 11.59 24.75 -6.52
C ALA A 50 10.49 25.16 -5.53
N VAL A 51 10.88 25.95 -4.55
CA VAL A 51 10.12 26.58 -3.49
C VAL A 51 8.62 26.24 -3.50
N VAL A 52 8.19 25.47 -2.51
CA VAL A 52 6.76 25.33 -2.19
C VAL A 52 6.18 26.74 -2.14
N GLU A 53 5.23 27.06 -3.04
CA GLU A 53 4.47 28.30 -2.93
C GLU A 53 3.59 28.18 -1.69
N VAL A 54 4.20 28.48 -0.55
CA VAL A 54 3.52 28.54 0.72
C VAL A 54 2.70 29.81 0.66
N ILE A 55 1.37 29.72 0.77
CA ILE A 55 0.58 30.85 1.19
C ILE A 55 1.03 31.11 2.62
N ALA A 56 1.91 32.07 2.78
CA ALA A 56 2.63 32.31 4.05
C ALA A 56 1.72 32.82 5.18
N ASP A 57 0.49 33.25 4.85
CA ASP A 57 -0.45 33.84 5.79
C ASP A 57 -1.82 33.17 5.69
N GLN A 58 -2.39 32.90 6.85
CA GLN A 58 -3.80 32.52 6.98
C GLN A 58 -4.69 33.52 6.23
N VAL A 59 -5.54 33.03 5.33
CA VAL A 59 -6.52 33.84 4.62
C VAL A 59 -7.89 33.64 5.23
N PRO A 60 -8.43 34.66 5.93
CA PRO A 60 -9.74 34.55 6.56
C PRO A 60 -10.84 34.28 5.56
N CYS A 61 -11.85 33.53 6.02
CA CYS A 61 -13.11 33.37 5.29
C CYS A 61 -13.95 34.62 5.40
N ASP A 62 -13.90 35.49 4.39
CA ASP A 62 -14.68 36.74 4.34
C ASP A 62 -15.67 36.70 3.16
N ASN A 63 -16.93 37.07 3.42
CA ASN A 63 -18.00 37.09 2.43
C ASN A 63 -18.15 35.79 1.61
N GLY A 64 -17.87 34.63 2.23
CA GLY A 64 -17.97 33.31 1.59
C GLY A 64 -16.76 32.91 0.76
N PHE A 65 -15.65 33.64 0.87
CA PHE A 65 -14.41 33.32 0.17
C PHE A 65 -13.18 33.49 1.09
N SER A 66 -12.25 32.57 0.94
CA SER A 66 -10.90 32.64 1.52
C SER A 66 -9.92 32.75 0.34
N GLY A 67 -9.54 33.97 -0.01
CA GLY A 67 -8.87 34.25 -1.28
C GLY A 67 -9.78 33.96 -2.47
N SER A 68 -9.37 33.06 -3.36
CA SER A 68 -10.15 32.59 -4.51
C SER A 68 -11.02 31.35 -4.23
N TYR A 69 -10.98 30.83 -3.02
CA TYR A 69 -11.67 29.58 -2.66
C TYR A 69 -12.98 29.86 -1.94
N PRO A 70 -14.11 29.24 -2.34
CA PRO A 70 -15.34 29.29 -1.57
C PRO A 70 -15.11 28.72 -0.15
N CYS A 71 -15.64 29.39 0.85
CA CYS A 71 -15.55 28.96 2.24
C CYS A 71 -16.87 29.18 3.01
N SER A 72 -17.01 28.46 4.12
CA SER A 72 -18.13 28.64 5.07
C SER A 72 -17.59 28.48 6.47
N ASN A 73 -17.23 29.62 7.10
CA ASN A 73 -16.68 29.72 8.46
C ASN A 73 -15.34 28.99 8.71
N TYR A 74 -14.57 28.70 7.65
CA TYR A 74 -13.23 28.10 7.73
C TYR A 74 -12.24 28.96 6.96
N ASP A 75 -11.13 29.28 7.59
CA ASP A 75 -10.04 30.00 6.98
C ASP A 75 -9.14 29.06 6.17
N LEU A 76 -8.50 29.54 5.12
CA LEU A 76 -7.45 28.83 4.43
C LEU A 76 -6.13 29.05 5.17
N LEU A 77 -5.56 28.00 5.73
CA LEU A 77 -4.31 28.08 6.49
C LEU A 77 -3.09 27.92 5.58
N ASN A 78 -3.16 27.07 4.58
CA ASN A 78 -2.09 26.85 3.61
C ASN A 78 -2.58 26.15 2.34
N ARG A 79 -1.75 26.20 1.30
CA ARG A 79 -1.97 25.49 0.05
C ARG A 79 -0.65 25.05 -0.55
N VAL A 80 -0.54 23.77 -0.92
CA VAL A 80 0.56 23.24 -1.73
C VAL A 80 0.05 23.02 -3.15
N SER A 81 0.70 23.62 -4.15
CA SER A 81 0.28 23.51 -5.55
C SER A 81 0.78 22.19 -6.19
N LEU A 82 0.13 21.75 -7.28
CA LEU A 82 0.61 20.63 -8.10
C LEU A 82 2.02 20.89 -8.64
N THR A 83 2.33 22.15 -8.99
CA THR A 83 3.68 22.56 -9.43
C THR A 83 4.72 22.31 -8.33
N ALA A 84 4.37 22.57 -7.05
CA ALA A 84 5.27 22.28 -5.93
C ALA A 84 5.49 20.78 -5.75
N PHE A 85 4.50 19.95 -6.04
CA PHE A 85 4.62 18.50 -6.05
C PHE A 85 5.32 17.96 -7.29
N GLN A 86 5.54 18.79 -8.32
CA GLN A 86 6.02 18.36 -9.64
C GLN A 86 5.15 17.20 -10.20
N SER A 87 3.83 17.39 -10.17
CA SER A 87 2.83 16.43 -10.61
C SER A 87 1.70 17.11 -11.34
N ASP A 88 1.00 16.39 -12.21
CA ASP A 88 -0.08 16.91 -13.03
C ASP A 88 -1.45 16.78 -12.36
N PHE A 89 -1.63 15.74 -11.52
CA PHE A 89 -2.89 15.45 -10.83
C PHE A 89 -2.65 15.04 -9.38
N ALA A 90 -3.62 15.38 -8.54
CA ALA A 90 -3.75 14.89 -7.18
C ALA A 90 -5.17 14.36 -6.99
N ASN A 91 -5.32 13.29 -6.21
CA ASN A 91 -6.65 12.76 -5.90
C ASN A 91 -6.79 12.48 -4.40
N ASP A 92 -6.86 11.26 -3.94
CA ASP A 92 -7.08 10.94 -2.54
C ASP A 92 -5.98 11.46 -1.61
N ASN A 93 -6.32 11.66 -0.34
CA ASN A 93 -5.35 11.98 0.70
C ASN A 93 -5.72 11.29 2.02
N TRP A 94 -4.71 11.09 2.86
CA TRP A 94 -4.88 10.58 4.21
C TRP A 94 -4.04 11.34 5.22
N GLY A 95 -4.40 11.26 6.49
CA GLY A 95 -3.66 11.89 7.60
C GLY A 95 -2.87 10.86 8.40
N TRP A 96 -1.74 11.28 8.95
CA TRP A 96 -1.01 10.53 9.96
C TRP A 96 -0.54 11.46 11.07
N THR A 97 -0.91 11.14 12.32
CA THR A 97 -0.35 11.78 13.50
C THR A 97 0.68 10.84 14.11
N ASP A 98 1.92 11.27 14.15
CA ASP A 98 3.00 10.52 14.80
C ASP A 98 2.81 10.57 16.31
N SER A 99 2.42 9.47 16.91
CA SER A 99 2.15 9.37 18.35
C SER A 99 3.41 9.57 19.22
N GLU A 100 4.60 9.44 18.67
CA GLU A 100 5.85 9.63 19.40
C GLU A 100 6.26 11.11 19.46
N THR A 101 6.10 11.83 18.36
CA THR A 101 6.52 13.23 18.23
C THR A 101 5.39 14.25 18.32
N GLY A 102 4.13 13.80 18.17
CA GLY A 102 2.95 14.63 18.07
C GLY A 102 2.87 15.41 16.75
N LYS A 103 3.72 15.13 15.78
CA LYS A 103 3.69 15.77 14.46
C LYS A 103 2.57 15.21 13.61
N GLU A 104 2.04 16.07 12.75
CA GLU A 104 0.94 15.76 11.85
C GLU A 104 1.40 15.84 10.39
N TYR A 105 0.98 14.87 9.59
CA TYR A 105 1.35 14.75 8.18
C TYR A 105 0.13 14.50 7.31
N VAL A 106 0.16 15.06 6.11
CA VAL A 106 -0.72 14.68 5.00
C VAL A 106 0.05 13.78 4.03
N LEU A 107 -0.57 12.69 3.67
CA LEU A 107 -0.18 11.79 2.59
C LEU A 107 -1.06 12.13 1.40
N GLN A 108 -0.51 12.74 0.37
CA GLN A 108 -1.26 13.18 -0.81
C GLN A 108 -1.00 12.24 -1.99
N GLY A 109 -2.02 11.57 -2.47
CA GLY A 109 -1.98 10.79 -3.69
C GLY A 109 -1.82 11.69 -4.91
N LEU A 110 -0.82 11.37 -5.74
CA LEU A 110 -0.48 12.05 -6.99
C LEU A 110 -0.50 11.04 -8.14
N ASN A 111 -0.59 11.50 -9.39
CA ASN A 111 -0.53 10.58 -10.53
C ASN A 111 0.76 9.76 -10.58
N ASP A 112 1.88 10.33 -10.17
CA ASP A 112 3.23 9.76 -10.24
C ASP A 112 3.77 9.25 -8.89
N GLY A 113 2.94 9.25 -7.82
CA GLY A 113 3.36 8.75 -6.51
C GLY A 113 2.55 9.28 -5.35
N THR A 114 3.14 9.28 -4.16
CA THR A 114 2.54 9.79 -2.92
C THR A 114 3.47 10.82 -2.29
N ALA A 115 2.98 12.04 -2.10
CA ALA A 115 3.72 13.11 -1.41
C ALA A 115 3.45 13.08 0.10
N PHE A 116 4.46 13.42 0.88
CA PHE A 116 4.38 13.54 2.32
C PHE A 116 4.62 15.00 2.74
N VAL A 117 3.65 15.58 3.43
CA VAL A 117 3.68 16.98 3.86
C VAL A 117 3.52 17.07 5.37
N ASP A 118 4.50 17.65 6.06
CA ASP A 118 4.42 17.99 7.49
C ASP A 118 3.53 19.23 7.63
N ILE A 119 2.40 19.07 8.29
CA ILE A 119 1.39 20.11 8.57
C ILE A 119 1.34 20.48 10.06
N SER A 120 2.31 20.05 10.85
CA SER A 120 2.38 20.32 12.30
C SER A 120 2.35 21.83 12.61
N SER A 121 2.77 22.66 11.67
CA SER A 121 2.56 24.10 11.66
C SER A 121 1.67 24.47 10.47
N PRO A 122 0.34 24.57 10.65
CA PRO A 122 -0.61 24.68 9.54
C PRO A 122 -0.38 25.88 8.61
N THR A 123 0.19 26.96 9.10
CA THR A 123 0.54 28.16 8.31
C THR A 123 1.96 28.08 7.70
N SER A 124 2.73 27.05 8.01
CA SER A 124 4.11 26.84 7.54
C SER A 124 4.36 25.35 7.27
N VAL A 125 3.63 24.79 6.30
CA VAL A 125 3.74 23.39 5.94
C VAL A 125 5.06 23.10 5.21
N ARG A 126 5.54 21.85 5.30
CA ARG A 126 6.76 21.41 4.64
C ARG A 126 6.53 20.18 3.77
N TYR A 127 6.87 20.27 2.51
CA TYR A 127 6.94 19.10 1.63
C TYR A 127 8.18 18.28 1.96
N ILE A 128 7.99 17.13 2.61
CA ILE A 128 9.07 16.30 3.15
C ILE A 128 9.70 15.44 2.06
N GLY A 129 8.88 14.90 1.17
CA GLY A 129 9.37 14.01 0.12
C GLY A 129 8.26 13.26 -0.60
N LYS A 130 8.66 12.42 -1.53
CA LYS A 130 7.77 11.68 -2.42
C LYS A 130 8.16 10.21 -2.50
N LEU A 131 7.20 9.32 -2.38
CA LEU A 131 7.31 7.92 -2.77
C LEU A 131 6.84 7.82 -4.22
N ALA A 132 7.70 7.39 -5.12
CA ALA A 132 7.32 7.18 -6.52
C ALA A 132 6.28 6.06 -6.66
N THR A 133 5.44 6.15 -7.70
CA THR A 133 4.53 5.06 -8.07
C THR A 133 5.30 3.76 -8.32
N ALA A 134 4.70 2.61 -8.02
CA ALA A 134 5.36 1.30 -8.22
C ALA A 134 5.59 0.99 -9.70
N THR A 135 4.70 1.46 -10.56
CA THR A 135 4.73 1.24 -12.01
C THR A 135 4.45 2.54 -12.76
N GLU A 136 3.53 2.54 -13.71
CA GLU A 136 3.17 3.71 -14.50
C GLU A 136 2.33 4.73 -13.72
N GLU A 137 2.18 5.91 -14.29
CA GLU A 137 1.32 6.96 -13.73
C GLU A 137 -0.15 6.59 -13.83
N SER A 138 -0.93 6.98 -12.80
CA SER A 138 -2.38 6.85 -12.79
C SER A 138 -2.99 7.98 -11.99
N THR A 139 -4.10 8.53 -12.47
CA THR A 139 -4.86 9.56 -11.74
C THR A 139 -5.43 9.03 -10.44
N TRP A 140 -5.78 7.74 -10.39
CA TRP A 140 -6.46 7.13 -9.26
C TRP A 140 -5.48 6.40 -8.35
N ARG A 141 -5.43 6.85 -7.10
CA ARG A 141 -4.59 6.31 -6.04
C ARG A 141 -5.32 6.49 -4.71
N ASP A 142 -5.38 5.44 -3.90
CA ASP A 142 -6.01 5.50 -2.57
C ASP A 142 -5.03 5.09 -1.49
N ILE A 143 -5.14 5.74 -0.31
CA ILE A 143 -4.16 5.66 0.77
C ILE A 143 -4.87 5.49 2.09
N LYS A 144 -4.43 4.52 2.89
CA LYS A 144 -4.83 4.38 4.29
C LYS A 144 -3.59 4.15 5.16
N VAL A 145 -3.74 4.36 6.45
CA VAL A 145 -2.67 4.22 7.44
C VAL A 145 -3.05 3.18 8.48
N TYR A 146 -2.10 2.32 8.82
CA TYR A 146 -2.20 1.39 9.92
C TYR A 146 -0.83 1.16 10.54
N ASN A 147 -0.74 1.16 11.87
CA ASN A 147 0.48 0.87 12.64
C ASN A 147 1.72 1.61 12.10
N ASN A 148 1.61 2.94 11.94
CA ASN A 148 2.65 3.82 11.40
C ASN A 148 3.12 3.49 9.97
N HIS A 149 2.34 2.76 9.19
CA HIS A 149 2.63 2.50 7.78
C HIS A 149 1.51 3.01 6.89
N ALA A 150 1.89 3.58 5.76
CA ALA A 150 0.97 3.88 4.68
C ALA A 150 0.81 2.64 3.79
N PHE A 151 -0.44 2.35 3.43
CA PHE A 151 -0.84 1.32 2.48
C PHE A 151 -1.47 2.02 1.28
N ILE A 152 -0.89 1.82 0.10
CA ILE A 152 -1.17 2.60 -1.09
C ILE A 152 -1.48 1.68 -2.25
N VAL A 153 -2.67 1.84 -2.84
CA VAL A 153 -3.09 1.17 -4.06
C VAL A 153 -3.23 2.18 -5.20
N SER A 154 -3.27 1.70 -6.43
CA SER A 154 -3.48 2.53 -7.63
C SER A 154 -4.16 1.74 -8.73
N GLU A 155 -4.83 2.44 -9.65
CA GLU A 155 -5.34 1.86 -10.89
C GLU A 155 -4.27 1.68 -11.97
N ALA A 156 -3.02 2.05 -11.70
CA ALA A 156 -1.90 1.74 -12.59
C ALA A 156 -1.73 0.22 -12.75
N ALA A 157 -1.47 -0.23 -13.98
CA ALA A 157 -1.24 -1.64 -14.25
C ALA A 157 -0.06 -2.17 -13.42
N ASP A 158 -0.22 -3.36 -12.86
CA ASP A 158 0.78 -4.07 -12.05
C ASP A 158 1.33 -3.30 -10.83
N HIS A 159 0.57 -2.30 -10.35
CA HIS A 159 0.98 -1.49 -9.18
C HIS A 159 1.01 -2.30 -7.88
N GLY A 160 -0.01 -3.11 -7.65
CA GLY A 160 -0.17 -3.85 -6.40
C GLY A 160 -0.44 -2.94 -5.18
N LEU A 161 0.06 -3.36 -4.01
CA LEU A 161 -0.02 -2.62 -2.76
C LEU A 161 1.39 -2.19 -2.32
N GLN A 162 1.69 -0.89 -2.37
CA GLN A 162 2.91 -0.34 -1.77
C GLN A 162 2.71 -0.13 -0.27
N VAL A 163 3.73 -0.42 0.51
CA VAL A 163 3.80 -0.15 1.96
C VAL A 163 4.98 0.75 2.24
N PHE A 164 4.75 1.80 3.06
CA PHE A 164 5.79 2.74 3.44
C PHE A 164 5.76 3.00 4.95
N ASP A 165 6.89 2.83 5.62
CA ASP A 165 7.08 3.14 7.03
C ASP A 165 7.14 4.66 7.24
N LEU A 166 6.07 5.23 7.83
CA LEU A 166 5.92 6.66 8.06
C LEU A 166 6.89 7.20 9.10
N THR A 167 7.47 6.36 9.95
CA THR A 167 8.49 6.81 10.90
C THR A 167 9.74 7.34 10.21
N ARG A 168 9.97 6.98 8.94
CA ARG A 168 11.05 7.51 8.09
C ARG A 168 10.88 9.00 7.75
N LEU A 169 9.70 9.58 8.00
CA LEU A 169 9.45 11.02 7.84
C LEU A 169 10.02 11.85 9.00
N ARG A 170 10.36 11.20 10.12
CA ARG A 170 10.92 11.87 11.30
C ARG A 170 12.26 12.51 10.96
N ASP A 171 12.50 13.70 11.52
CA ASP A 171 13.77 14.44 11.45
C ASP A 171 14.27 14.76 10.03
N GLN A 172 13.42 14.61 9.02
CA GLN A 172 13.78 15.02 7.66
C GLN A 172 13.85 16.55 7.57
N THR A 173 15.00 17.06 7.21
CA THR A 173 15.26 18.50 7.08
C THR A 173 15.38 18.95 5.63
N VAL A 174 15.54 18.00 4.69
CA VAL A 174 15.63 18.23 3.25
C VAL A 174 14.67 17.27 2.54
N PHE A 175 14.24 17.65 1.34
CA PHE A 175 13.40 16.82 0.49
C PHE A 175 14.02 15.43 0.26
N GLN A 176 13.19 14.39 0.33
CA GLN A 176 13.57 13.00 0.14
C GLN A 176 12.80 12.36 -1.01
N GLN A 177 13.52 11.63 -1.86
CA GLN A 177 12.89 10.65 -2.76
C GLN A 177 12.88 9.29 -2.05
N PHE A 178 11.69 8.82 -1.69
CA PHE A 178 11.53 7.59 -0.94
C PHE A 178 11.32 6.37 -1.85
N THR A 179 11.63 5.19 -1.31
CA THR A 179 11.27 3.87 -1.86
C THR A 179 10.36 3.15 -0.90
N ALA A 180 9.45 2.32 -1.41
CA ALA A 180 8.57 1.48 -0.60
C ALA A 180 9.38 0.50 0.28
N ASP A 181 8.87 0.22 1.48
CA ASP A 181 9.45 -0.77 2.39
C ASP A 181 9.01 -2.19 2.03
N ALA A 182 7.83 -2.31 1.41
CA ALA A 182 7.35 -3.54 0.79
C ALA A 182 6.41 -3.23 -0.37
N THR A 183 6.25 -4.18 -1.28
CA THR A 183 5.24 -4.15 -2.34
C THR A 183 4.65 -5.54 -2.49
N LEU A 184 3.31 -5.67 -2.30
CA LEU A 184 2.58 -6.89 -2.57
C LEU A 184 2.09 -6.87 -4.03
N THR A 185 2.58 -7.80 -4.84
CA THR A 185 2.34 -7.85 -6.30
C THR A 185 1.41 -8.99 -6.72
N SER A 186 0.62 -9.53 -5.79
CA SER A 186 -0.31 -10.64 -6.07
C SER A 186 -1.58 -10.20 -6.81
N PHE A 187 -1.75 -8.90 -7.05
CA PHE A 187 -2.77 -8.30 -7.92
C PHE A 187 -2.15 -7.14 -8.70
N GLY A 188 -2.78 -6.74 -9.80
CA GLY A 188 -2.27 -5.68 -10.66
C GLY A 188 -2.73 -4.30 -10.18
N HIS A 189 -3.95 -3.91 -10.50
CA HIS A 189 -4.52 -2.62 -10.12
C HIS A 189 -5.57 -2.76 -9.02
N ALA A 190 -5.87 -1.65 -8.35
CA ALA A 190 -6.99 -1.54 -7.44
C ALA A 190 -7.48 -0.08 -7.35
N HIS A 191 -8.78 0.11 -7.10
CA HIS A 191 -9.39 1.43 -7.03
C HIS A 191 -9.34 2.04 -5.63
N ASN A 192 -9.63 1.24 -4.60
CA ASN A 192 -9.80 1.73 -3.23
C ASN A 192 -9.23 0.74 -2.23
N ILE A 193 -8.81 1.23 -1.06
CA ILE A 193 -8.41 0.43 0.09
C ILE A 193 -9.10 0.94 1.35
N ALA A 194 -9.71 0.03 2.12
CA ALA A 194 -10.23 0.31 3.45
C ALA A 194 -9.51 -0.57 4.48
N ILE A 195 -9.34 -0.08 5.70
CA ILE A 195 -8.63 -0.80 6.75
C ILE A 195 -9.49 -0.83 8.02
N ASN A 196 -9.57 -2.02 8.64
CA ASN A 196 -10.00 -2.12 10.02
C ASN A 196 -8.77 -2.23 10.93
N GLU A 197 -8.44 -1.13 11.58
CA GLU A 197 -7.27 -1.04 12.45
C GLU A 197 -7.34 -2.01 13.64
N SER A 198 -8.55 -2.37 14.10
CA SER A 198 -8.72 -3.27 15.24
C SER A 198 -8.38 -4.73 14.93
N SER A 199 -8.55 -5.15 13.68
CA SER A 199 -8.26 -6.52 13.23
C SER A 199 -6.91 -6.64 12.52
N GLY A 200 -6.35 -5.54 12.01
CA GLY A 200 -5.15 -5.54 11.18
C GLY A 200 -5.41 -6.13 9.79
N TYR A 201 -6.62 -5.93 9.25
CA TYR A 201 -6.99 -6.32 7.89
C TYR A 201 -7.23 -5.11 7.00
N ALA A 202 -6.72 -5.22 5.78
CA ALA A 202 -7.03 -4.32 4.67
C ALA A 202 -7.98 -5.01 3.67
N TYR A 203 -8.85 -4.21 3.08
CA TYR A 203 -9.85 -4.60 2.09
C TYR A 203 -9.59 -3.77 0.84
N VAL A 204 -9.08 -4.43 -0.20
CA VAL A 204 -8.74 -3.80 -1.47
C VAL A 204 -9.88 -4.02 -2.45
N ASN A 205 -10.46 -2.94 -2.96
CA ASN A 205 -11.65 -2.95 -3.80
C ASN A 205 -11.29 -2.54 -5.23
N GLY A 206 -12.08 -3.02 -6.20
CA GLY A 206 -11.86 -2.75 -7.62
C GLY A 206 -10.58 -3.42 -8.15
N ALA A 207 -10.08 -4.48 -7.50
CA ALA A 207 -8.89 -5.20 -7.92
C ALA A 207 -9.20 -6.24 -9.00
N ASP A 208 -8.20 -6.61 -9.81
CA ASP A 208 -8.32 -7.64 -10.87
C ASP A 208 -8.85 -8.97 -10.38
N PRO A 209 -8.36 -9.53 -9.26
CA PRO A 209 -8.95 -10.73 -8.68
C PRO A 209 -10.38 -10.46 -8.21
N TYR A 210 -11.17 -11.51 -8.11
CA TYR A 210 -12.53 -11.48 -7.57
C TYR A 210 -13.51 -10.59 -8.34
N ASN A 211 -13.31 -10.39 -9.68
CA ASN A 211 -14.18 -9.57 -10.54
C ASN A 211 -14.33 -8.12 -10.06
N GLY A 212 -13.31 -7.53 -9.47
CA GLY A 212 -13.37 -6.22 -8.87
C GLY A 212 -14.06 -6.16 -7.50
N GLY A 213 -14.42 -7.30 -6.93
CA GLY A 213 -14.91 -7.39 -5.55
C GLY A 213 -13.77 -7.24 -4.53
N PRO A 214 -14.11 -7.18 -3.22
CA PRO A 214 -13.12 -6.95 -2.19
C PRO A 214 -12.14 -8.13 -2.06
N MET A 215 -10.86 -7.81 -1.97
CA MET A 215 -9.78 -8.71 -1.61
C MET A 215 -9.34 -8.45 -0.17
N PHE A 216 -9.14 -9.50 0.61
CA PHE A 216 -8.81 -9.44 2.04
C PHE A 216 -7.32 -9.68 2.24
N ILE A 217 -6.66 -8.76 2.93
CA ILE A 217 -5.21 -8.79 3.14
C ILE A 217 -4.92 -8.65 4.64
N ASP A 218 -4.22 -9.62 5.21
CA ASP A 218 -3.66 -9.51 6.56
C ASP A 218 -2.46 -8.55 6.50
N ILE A 219 -2.55 -7.45 7.24
CA ILE A 219 -1.52 -6.42 7.37
C ILE A 219 -1.01 -6.29 8.81
N SER A 220 -1.29 -7.26 9.66
CA SER A 220 -0.80 -7.29 11.06
C SER A 220 0.72 -7.21 11.15
N SER A 221 1.41 -7.67 10.10
CA SER A 221 2.83 -7.40 9.86
C SER A 221 2.96 -6.47 8.64
N PRO A 222 3.01 -5.15 8.82
CA PRO A 222 2.85 -4.17 7.75
C PRO A 222 3.75 -4.40 6.53
N THR A 223 5.02 -4.73 6.73
CA THR A 223 5.99 -4.97 5.64
C THR A 223 5.96 -6.38 5.06
N ALA A 224 5.04 -7.23 5.54
CA ALA A 224 4.83 -8.59 5.04
C ALA A 224 3.33 -8.89 4.86
N PRO A 225 2.60 -8.09 4.06
CA PRO A 225 1.16 -8.28 3.84
C PRO A 225 0.86 -9.60 3.14
N VAL A 226 -0.23 -10.28 3.54
CA VAL A 226 -0.61 -11.60 3.03
C VAL A 226 -2.05 -11.60 2.54
N VAL A 227 -2.28 -12.02 1.29
CA VAL A 227 -3.65 -12.21 0.77
C VAL A 227 -4.30 -13.40 1.46
N MET A 228 -5.45 -13.17 2.07
CA MET A 228 -6.23 -14.17 2.79
C MET A 228 -7.42 -14.70 1.98
N GLY A 229 -7.79 -14.01 0.91
CA GLY A 229 -8.91 -14.36 0.06
C GLY A 229 -9.63 -13.13 -0.48
N GLY A 230 -10.88 -13.29 -0.87
CA GLY A 230 -11.72 -12.22 -1.39
C GLY A 230 -13.12 -12.69 -1.74
N TYR A 231 -13.96 -11.79 -2.21
CA TYR A 231 -15.33 -12.07 -2.59
C TYR A 231 -15.61 -11.60 -4.02
N GLY A 232 -15.80 -12.55 -4.93
CA GLY A 232 -16.08 -12.29 -6.35
C GLY A 232 -17.55 -12.52 -6.75
N GLY A 233 -18.45 -12.64 -5.78
CA GLY A 233 -19.88 -12.89 -6.03
C GLY A 233 -20.72 -11.66 -6.36
N SER A 234 -20.16 -10.47 -6.21
CA SER A 234 -20.73 -9.21 -6.67
C SER A 234 -20.03 -8.72 -7.94
N SER A 235 -20.54 -7.64 -8.52
CA SER A 235 -19.83 -6.86 -9.52
C SER A 235 -18.75 -5.99 -8.85
N TYR A 236 -18.11 -5.13 -9.62
CA TYR A 236 -17.13 -4.15 -9.18
C TYR A 236 -17.54 -3.42 -7.89
N THR A 237 -16.66 -3.43 -6.88
CA THR A 237 -16.80 -2.68 -5.64
C THR A 237 -15.96 -1.41 -5.74
N HIS A 238 -16.61 -0.26 -5.74
CA HIS A 238 -15.94 1.03 -5.88
C HIS A 238 -15.31 1.47 -4.56
N ASP A 239 -16.06 1.34 -3.48
CA ASP A 239 -15.64 1.78 -2.15
C ASP A 239 -16.25 0.86 -1.08
N ALA A 240 -15.65 0.82 0.11
CA ALA A 240 -16.12 0.02 1.21
C ALA A 240 -15.87 0.70 2.57
N HIS A 241 -16.72 0.37 3.51
CA HIS A 241 -16.52 0.71 4.91
C HIS A 241 -16.57 -0.56 5.76
N ILE A 242 -15.61 -0.70 6.66
CA ILE A 242 -15.48 -1.88 7.52
C ILE A 242 -15.71 -1.49 8.97
N VAL A 243 -16.53 -2.28 9.64
CA VAL A 243 -16.80 -2.08 11.07
C VAL A 243 -16.81 -3.41 11.81
N THR A 244 -16.34 -3.39 13.05
CA THR A 244 -16.65 -4.46 13.99
C THR A 244 -18.06 -4.24 14.51
N TYR A 245 -18.96 -5.16 14.20
CA TYR A 245 -20.38 -5.00 14.49
C TYR A 245 -20.64 -4.99 16.00
N ALA A 246 -21.30 -3.93 16.45
CA ALA A 246 -21.75 -3.75 17.83
C ALA A 246 -23.26 -3.40 17.91
N GLY A 247 -24.02 -3.70 16.83
CA GLY A 247 -25.45 -3.44 16.74
C GLY A 247 -26.31 -4.45 17.52
N PRO A 248 -27.65 -4.38 17.42
CA PRO A 248 -28.56 -5.19 18.24
C PRO A 248 -28.68 -6.66 17.81
N ASP A 249 -28.22 -7.04 16.62
CA ASP A 249 -28.34 -8.41 16.13
C ASP A 249 -27.26 -9.33 16.74
N PRO A 250 -27.63 -10.31 17.56
CA PRO A 250 -26.68 -11.18 18.27
C PRO A 250 -25.87 -12.08 17.33
N ASP A 251 -26.36 -12.35 16.12
CA ASP A 251 -25.69 -13.25 15.18
C ASP A 251 -24.44 -12.59 14.56
N TYR A 252 -24.35 -11.26 14.63
CA TYR A 252 -23.25 -10.47 14.06
C TYR A 252 -22.35 -9.81 15.10
N GLN A 253 -22.67 -9.92 16.40
CA GLN A 253 -21.86 -9.32 17.47
C GLN A 253 -20.38 -9.73 17.37
N GLY A 254 -19.49 -8.71 17.36
CA GLY A 254 -18.05 -8.90 17.26
C GLY A 254 -17.55 -9.40 15.90
N ARG A 255 -18.44 -9.58 14.91
CA ARG A 255 -18.02 -9.90 13.54
C ARG A 255 -17.58 -8.65 12.81
N GLU A 256 -16.64 -8.80 11.93
CA GLU A 256 -16.24 -7.78 10.99
C GLU A 256 -17.19 -7.78 9.80
N ILE A 257 -17.77 -6.62 9.52
CA ILE A 257 -18.76 -6.40 8.46
C ILE A 257 -18.19 -5.41 7.46
N LEU A 258 -18.23 -5.81 6.22
CA LEU A 258 -17.87 -5.01 5.06
C LEU A 258 -19.15 -4.52 4.38
#